data_e1b5486ad0817057bfede29f89c92a34
#
_entry.id   e1b5486ad0817057bfede29f89c92a34
#
_cell.length_a   1.000
_cell.length_b   1.000
_cell.length_c   1.000
_cell.angle_alpha   90.00
_cell.angle_beta   90.00
_cell.angle_gamma   90.00
#
_symmetry.space_group_name_H-M   'P 1'
#
loop_
_entity.id
_entity.type
_entity.pdbx_description
1 polymer ?
#
loop_
_entity_poly.entity_id
_entity_poly.type
_entity_poly.pdbx_seq_one_letter_code
_entity_poly.pdbx_strand_id
1 'polypeptide(L)'
;MKMPNVIGVGKGFRTTDGLETDQECLVVLVEKKVALADLPRSARIPPLFRGQVTDVVEVGRIKALHPKGSEAVDAQEAPVARNVRIRPAPGGVSIGHPEVTAGTLGAVVWNQETGEMLILSNNHVLADSSTLESGMPLNKVPILQPGVFDGGQIEEDTIATLYRFIPLHPGGLNRFDAALAKPLNPADVTSEILEIGTISAVADPELRMQVRKSGRSSGLTSGRIILTDADLEVDYGAFLLTFTEQVISSILSRGGDSGSVIVGPNNTAVGLLFAGSDVITAFCPMRPLAEKLGFSFSQRDF
;
A
#
# COMPACT_ATOMS: atom_id res chain seq x y z
N MET A 1 -21.15 8.37 15.54
CA MET A 1 -20.36 8.71 16.73
C MET A 1 -19.12 7.83 16.68
N LYS A 2 -17.95 8.44 16.65
CA LYS A 2 -16.67 7.72 16.58
C LYS A 2 -16.34 7.17 17.97
N MET A 3 -16.08 5.87 18.11
CA MET A 3 -15.68 5.30 19.38
C MET A 3 -14.20 5.62 19.63
N PRO A 4 -13.82 6.11 20.79
CA PRO A 4 -12.41 6.35 21.12
C PRO A 4 -11.57 5.08 20.93
N ASN A 5 -10.35 5.22 20.46
CA ASN A 5 -9.40 4.12 20.28
C ASN A 5 -9.75 3.09 19.19
N VAL A 6 -10.93 3.19 18.54
CA VAL A 6 -11.27 2.39 17.35
C VAL A 6 -10.72 3.10 16.13
N ILE A 7 -9.89 2.41 15.36
CA ILE A 7 -9.20 2.93 14.17
C ILE A 7 -9.63 2.22 12.89
N GLY A 8 -10.42 1.15 12.99
CA GLY A 8 -10.95 0.48 11.82
C GLY A 8 -11.87 -0.68 12.18
N VAL A 9 -12.55 -1.18 11.16
CA VAL A 9 -13.39 -2.38 11.22
C VAL A 9 -13.26 -3.15 9.90
N GLY A 10 -13.38 -4.46 9.95
CA GLY A 10 -13.32 -5.29 8.75
C GLY A 10 -13.90 -6.68 8.98
N LYS A 11 -14.04 -7.46 7.91
CA LYS A 11 -14.44 -8.87 7.99
C LYS A 11 -13.21 -9.75 8.18
N GLY A 12 -13.27 -10.68 9.11
CA GLY A 12 -12.19 -11.64 9.39
C GLY A 12 -12.68 -12.83 10.17
N PHE A 13 -11.73 -13.63 10.66
CA PHE A 13 -12.02 -14.76 11.53
C PHE A 13 -11.76 -14.41 13.00
N ARG A 14 -12.63 -14.92 13.86
CA ARG A 14 -12.52 -14.73 15.31
C ARG A 14 -11.28 -15.41 15.85
N THR A 15 -10.59 -14.73 16.77
CA THR A 15 -9.48 -15.30 17.54
C THR A 15 -9.94 -15.61 18.97
N THR A 16 -9.72 -16.83 19.46
CA THR A 16 -10.01 -17.26 20.82
C THR A 16 -8.75 -17.90 21.41
N ASP A 17 -8.33 -17.44 22.57
CA ASP A 17 -7.10 -17.90 23.27
C ASP A 17 -5.85 -17.90 22.35
N GLY A 18 -5.73 -16.87 21.51
CA GLY A 18 -4.61 -16.69 20.57
C GLY A 18 -4.67 -17.55 19.32
N LEU A 19 -5.72 -18.35 19.13
CA LEU A 19 -5.92 -19.20 17.97
C LEU A 19 -7.06 -18.66 17.11
N GLU A 20 -6.80 -18.52 15.82
CA GLU A 20 -7.81 -18.18 14.82
C GLU A 20 -8.77 -19.36 14.65
N THR A 21 -10.08 -19.08 14.66
CA THR A 21 -11.16 -20.07 14.47
C THR A 21 -11.68 -20.01 13.03
N ASP A 22 -12.65 -20.86 12.70
CA ASP A 22 -13.38 -20.80 11.41
C ASP A 22 -14.66 -19.93 11.50
N GLN A 23 -14.87 -19.24 12.62
CA GLN A 23 -16.01 -18.36 12.79
C GLN A 23 -15.72 -16.98 12.19
N GLU A 24 -16.40 -16.65 11.10
CA GLU A 24 -16.38 -15.27 10.56
C GLU A 24 -16.97 -14.29 11.55
N CYS A 25 -16.37 -13.12 11.66
CA CYS A 25 -16.79 -12.07 12.57
C CYS A 25 -16.49 -10.66 12.02
N LEU A 26 -17.07 -9.67 12.65
CA LEU A 26 -16.69 -8.27 12.50
C LEU A 26 -15.49 -8.01 13.42
N VAL A 27 -14.33 -7.81 12.85
CA VAL A 27 -13.12 -7.46 13.60
C VAL A 27 -13.04 -5.95 13.77
N VAL A 28 -12.95 -5.50 15.02
CA VAL A 28 -12.78 -4.10 15.39
C VAL A 28 -11.30 -3.88 15.70
N LEU A 29 -10.66 -3.04 14.91
CA LEU A 29 -9.26 -2.67 15.07
C LEU A 29 -9.14 -1.52 16.07
N VAL A 30 -8.29 -1.69 17.07
CA VAL A 30 -8.02 -0.66 18.08
C VAL A 30 -6.54 -0.31 18.11
N GLU A 31 -6.23 0.95 18.43
CA GLU A 31 -4.85 1.38 18.63
C GLU A 31 -4.21 0.61 19.79
N LYS A 32 -4.96 0.44 20.92
CA LYS A 32 -4.50 -0.30 22.08
C LYS A 32 -5.66 -1.03 22.77
N LYS A 33 -5.48 -2.30 23.12
CA LYS A 33 -6.45 -3.00 23.99
C LYS A 33 -6.43 -2.45 25.39
N VAL A 34 -7.61 -2.14 25.92
CA VAL A 34 -7.83 -1.69 27.30
C VAL A 34 -8.68 -2.74 28.00
N ALA A 35 -8.37 -3.03 29.26
CA ALA A 35 -9.15 -3.98 30.04
C ALA A 35 -10.62 -3.54 30.13
N LEU A 36 -11.55 -4.49 30.01
CA LEU A 36 -12.98 -4.19 29.96
C LEU A 36 -13.48 -3.45 31.23
N ALA A 37 -12.82 -3.69 32.38
CA ALA A 37 -13.13 -3.01 33.63
C ALA A 37 -12.83 -1.51 33.59
N ASP A 38 -11.80 -1.12 32.82
CA ASP A 38 -11.33 0.27 32.72
C ASP A 38 -12.04 1.06 31.61
N LEU A 39 -12.88 0.37 30.81
CA LEU A 39 -13.64 1.01 29.73
C LEU A 39 -15.01 1.51 30.23
N PRO A 40 -15.36 2.79 29.96
CA PRO A 40 -16.73 3.24 30.14
C PRO A 40 -17.69 2.44 29.25
N ARG A 41 -18.93 2.26 29.70
CA ARG A 41 -19.93 1.44 28.97
C ARG A 41 -20.09 1.87 27.51
N SER A 42 -20.01 3.15 27.22
CA SER A 42 -20.12 3.72 25.86
C SER A 42 -18.94 3.40 24.94
N ALA A 43 -17.81 2.97 25.48
CA ALA A 43 -16.60 2.59 24.71
C ALA A 43 -16.41 1.06 24.60
N ARG A 44 -17.34 0.29 25.17
CA ARG A 44 -17.27 -1.19 25.10
C ARG A 44 -17.84 -1.69 23.80
N ILE A 45 -17.06 -2.46 23.05
CA ILE A 45 -17.53 -3.16 21.86
C ILE A 45 -18.46 -4.29 22.32
N PRO A 46 -19.72 -4.35 21.83
CA PRO A 46 -20.64 -5.42 22.20
C PRO A 46 -20.17 -6.74 21.54
N PRO A 47 -20.38 -7.90 22.17
CA PRO A 47 -20.00 -9.20 21.62
C PRO A 47 -20.77 -9.58 20.34
N LEU A 48 -21.88 -8.91 20.11
CA LEU A 48 -22.72 -9.03 18.89
C LEU A 48 -23.08 -7.62 18.40
N PHE A 49 -22.85 -7.36 17.13
CA PHE A 49 -23.28 -6.13 16.46
C PHE A 49 -24.08 -6.47 15.20
N ARG A 50 -25.35 -6.05 15.16
CA ARG A 50 -26.28 -6.34 14.05
C ARG A 50 -26.33 -7.84 13.66
N GLY A 51 -26.26 -8.71 14.67
CA GLY A 51 -26.31 -10.17 14.47
C GLY A 51 -24.98 -10.83 14.10
N GLN A 52 -23.91 -10.06 13.93
CA GLN A 52 -22.55 -10.58 13.70
C GLN A 52 -21.77 -10.61 15.00
N VAL A 53 -21.01 -11.68 15.22
CA VAL A 53 -20.05 -11.78 16.31
C VAL A 53 -18.95 -10.72 16.10
N THR A 54 -18.49 -10.09 17.18
CA THR A 54 -17.39 -9.14 17.13
C THR A 54 -16.13 -9.73 17.75
N ASP A 55 -14.97 -9.35 17.21
CA ASP A 55 -13.67 -9.55 17.83
C ASP A 55 -12.92 -8.21 17.90
N VAL A 56 -12.05 -8.05 18.87
CA VAL A 56 -11.27 -6.81 19.04
C VAL A 56 -9.79 -7.14 18.90
N VAL A 57 -9.11 -6.48 17.98
CA VAL A 57 -7.70 -6.71 17.69
C VAL A 57 -6.90 -5.42 17.86
N GLU A 58 -5.85 -5.47 18.67
CA GLU A 58 -4.87 -4.39 18.80
C GLU A 58 -3.93 -4.40 17.60
N VAL A 59 -3.80 -3.26 16.92
CA VAL A 59 -2.94 -3.15 15.73
C VAL A 59 -2.01 -1.94 15.78
N GLY A 60 -2.04 -1.15 16.85
CA GLY A 60 -1.28 0.10 16.91
C GLY A 60 -1.84 1.17 15.96
N ARG A 61 -1.15 2.28 15.83
CA ARG A 61 -1.53 3.36 14.91
C ARG A 61 -1.14 2.99 13.48
N ILE A 62 -2.09 3.02 12.58
CA ILE A 62 -1.86 2.79 11.15
C ILE A 62 -1.38 4.10 10.51
N LYS A 63 -0.26 4.06 9.79
CA LYS A 63 0.37 5.22 9.14
C LYS A 63 0.61 4.93 7.67
N ALA A 64 0.56 5.99 6.85
CA ALA A 64 1.18 5.94 5.53
C ALA A 64 2.68 5.69 5.70
N LEU A 65 3.23 4.75 4.92
CA LEU A 65 4.59 4.23 5.16
C LEU A 65 5.63 5.12 4.46
N HIS A 66 5.80 6.35 4.96
CA HIS A 66 6.92 7.20 4.58
C HIS A 66 8.19 6.76 5.31
N PRO A 67 9.35 6.67 4.65
CA PRO A 67 10.62 6.54 5.37
C PRO A 67 10.79 7.78 6.24
N LYS A 68 10.88 7.60 7.56
CA LYS A 68 11.20 8.70 8.48
C LYS A 68 12.67 9.03 8.41
N GLY A 69 13.00 10.34 8.47
CA GLY A 69 14.37 10.82 8.52
C GLY A 69 15.17 10.15 9.62
N SER A 70 16.41 9.80 9.32
CA SER A 70 17.53 9.36 10.18
C SER A 70 17.34 8.18 11.15
N GLU A 71 16.23 7.50 11.23
CA GLU A 71 16.27 6.14 11.72
C GLU A 71 16.83 5.27 10.59
N ALA A 72 18.17 5.23 10.52
CA ALA A 72 18.86 4.09 9.94
C ALA A 72 18.41 2.88 10.75
N VAL A 73 17.27 2.31 10.37
CA VAL A 73 16.94 0.96 10.79
C VAL A 73 18.12 0.14 10.30
N ASP A 74 18.76 -0.61 11.20
CA ASP A 74 19.71 -1.67 10.82
C ASP A 74 19.07 -2.44 9.67
N ALA A 75 19.35 -2.01 8.48
CA ALA A 75 19.07 -2.76 7.28
C ALA A 75 19.98 -3.97 7.40
N GLN A 76 19.46 -5.06 7.93
CA GLN A 76 19.97 -6.35 7.50
C GLN A 76 19.95 -6.26 5.98
N GLU A 77 21.13 -6.18 5.39
CA GLU A 77 21.34 -5.99 3.97
C GLU A 77 20.43 -6.96 3.23
N ALA A 78 19.36 -6.43 2.62
CA ALA A 78 18.60 -7.23 1.69
C ALA A 78 19.60 -7.73 0.63
N PRO A 79 19.61 -9.02 0.27
CA PRO A 79 20.64 -9.61 -0.60
C PRO A 79 20.71 -8.94 -1.98
N VAL A 80 19.76 -8.07 -2.30
CA VAL A 80 19.70 -7.30 -3.54
C VAL A 80 19.57 -5.82 -3.19
N ALA A 81 20.49 -4.99 -3.67
CA ALA A 81 20.42 -3.54 -3.53
C ALA A 81 19.14 -3.01 -4.19
N ARG A 82 18.36 -2.19 -3.45
CA ARG A 82 17.05 -1.65 -3.89
C ARG A 82 17.00 -0.14 -3.86
N ASN A 83 17.95 0.47 -3.21
CA ASN A 83 18.06 1.90 -2.91
C ASN A 83 19.16 2.61 -3.72
N VAL A 84 19.56 2.02 -4.84
CA VAL A 84 20.54 2.58 -5.77
C VAL A 84 19.91 2.77 -7.15
N ARG A 85 20.58 3.50 -8.03
CA ARG A 85 20.18 3.60 -9.43
C ARG A 85 20.28 2.25 -10.14
N ILE A 86 19.15 1.80 -10.71
CA ILE A 86 19.05 0.53 -11.46
C ILE A 86 18.38 0.80 -12.81
N ARG A 87 18.97 0.32 -13.89
CA ARG A 87 18.42 0.39 -15.25
C ARG A 87 18.66 -0.93 -15.98
N PRO A 88 17.64 -1.58 -16.55
CA PRO A 88 16.21 -1.24 -16.38
C PRO A 88 15.75 -1.46 -14.94
N ALA A 89 14.89 -0.55 -14.43
CA ALA A 89 14.39 -0.59 -13.07
C ALA A 89 13.23 -1.58 -12.94
N PRO A 90 13.33 -2.60 -12.07
CA PRO A 90 12.24 -3.53 -11.77
C PRO A 90 11.30 -2.99 -10.69
N GLY A 91 10.17 -3.63 -10.48
CA GLY A 91 9.39 -3.46 -9.26
C GLY A 91 10.18 -3.85 -8.00
N GLY A 92 9.88 -3.21 -6.87
CA GLY A 92 10.56 -3.46 -5.60
C GLY A 92 11.78 -2.56 -5.33
N VAL A 93 12.13 -1.63 -6.22
CA VAL A 93 13.22 -0.66 -6.03
C VAL A 93 12.70 0.69 -5.60
N SER A 94 13.61 1.53 -5.08
CA SER A 94 13.34 2.92 -4.67
C SER A 94 12.85 3.78 -5.83
N ILE A 95 11.80 4.58 -5.57
CA ILE A 95 11.27 5.59 -6.49
C ILE A 95 10.62 6.71 -5.67
N GLY A 96 10.49 7.92 -6.23
CA GLY A 96 9.78 8.98 -5.54
C GLY A 96 9.66 10.28 -6.32
N HIS A 97 8.71 11.11 -5.87
CA HIS A 97 8.61 12.52 -6.20
C HIS A 97 9.79 13.28 -5.57
N PRO A 98 10.31 14.36 -6.17
CA PRO A 98 11.46 15.11 -5.62
C PRO A 98 11.24 15.66 -4.20
N GLU A 99 10.02 16.00 -3.83
CA GLU A 99 9.68 16.53 -2.50
C GLU A 99 9.29 15.43 -1.48
N VAL A 100 9.27 14.15 -1.92
CA VAL A 100 8.94 12.99 -1.09
C VAL A 100 10.21 12.23 -0.75
N THR A 101 10.24 11.58 0.41
CA THR A 101 11.43 10.82 0.84
C THR A 101 11.79 9.70 -0.13
N ALA A 102 11.05 8.62 -0.14
CA ALA A 102 11.11 7.53 -1.10
C ALA A 102 9.97 6.52 -0.86
N GLY A 103 9.58 5.79 -1.89
CA GLY A 103 8.70 4.65 -1.84
C GLY A 103 9.21 3.54 -2.76
N THR A 104 8.32 2.66 -3.16
CA THR A 104 8.63 1.50 -4.00
C THR A 104 8.01 1.66 -5.39
N LEU A 105 8.78 1.43 -6.44
CA LEU A 105 8.26 1.12 -7.77
C LEU A 105 7.48 -0.19 -7.67
N GLY A 106 6.15 -0.13 -7.78
CA GLY A 106 5.30 -1.30 -7.57
C GLY A 106 5.42 -2.30 -8.71
N ALA A 107 5.10 -1.85 -9.89
CA ALA A 107 5.20 -2.64 -11.12
C ALA A 107 5.17 -1.73 -12.35
N VAL A 108 5.59 -2.29 -13.49
CA VAL A 108 5.27 -1.75 -14.79
C VAL A 108 3.91 -2.30 -15.24
N VAL A 109 3.06 -1.40 -15.74
CA VAL A 109 1.71 -1.69 -16.20
C VAL A 109 1.48 -1.02 -17.56
N TRP A 110 0.43 -1.40 -18.26
CA TRP A 110 0.08 -0.84 -19.58
C TRP A 110 -1.27 -0.14 -19.54
N ASN A 111 -1.31 1.07 -20.07
CA ASN A 111 -2.57 1.79 -20.29
C ASN A 111 -3.47 0.99 -21.25
N GLN A 112 -4.70 0.72 -20.84
CA GLN A 112 -5.62 -0.12 -21.60
C GLN A 112 -6.17 0.54 -22.87
N GLU A 113 -6.12 1.89 -22.95
CA GLU A 113 -6.62 2.64 -24.10
C GLU A 113 -5.52 2.91 -25.12
N THR A 114 -4.30 3.22 -24.67
CA THR A 114 -3.21 3.66 -25.55
C THR A 114 -2.11 2.62 -25.73
N GLY A 115 -2.08 1.56 -24.93
CA GLY A 115 -0.99 0.57 -24.92
C GLY A 115 0.34 1.10 -24.33
N GLU A 116 0.37 2.34 -23.84
CA GLU A 116 1.57 2.95 -23.27
C GLU A 116 2.01 2.25 -21.98
N MET A 117 3.31 2.11 -21.83
CA MET A 117 3.93 1.59 -20.60
C MET A 117 3.92 2.65 -19.50
N LEU A 118 3.52 2.27 -18.30
CA LEU A 118 3.43 3.13 -17.12
C LEU A 118 4.04 2.44 -15.90
N ILE A 119 4.48 3.24 -14.93
CA ILE A 119 4.94 2.80 -13.60
C ILE A 119 3.79 3.00 -12.61
N LEU A 120 3.47 1.98 -11.84
CA LEU A 120 2.48 2.02 -10.75
C LEU A 120 3.18 2.20 -9.40
N SER A 121 2.68 3.15 -8.59
CA SER A 121 3.00 3.32 -7.17
C SER A 121 1.87 4.08 -6.45
N ASN A 122 2.11 4.60 -5.25
CA ASN A 122 1.11 5.40 -4.54
C ASN A 122 1.10 6.87 -4.96
N ASN A 123 -0.04 7.56 -4.68
CA ASN A 123 -0.12 9.01 -4.76
C ASN A 123 0.88 9.67 -3.79
N HIS A 124 0.93 9.24 -2.54
CA HIS A 124 1.87 9.82 -1.57
C HIS A 124 3.35 9.58 -1.92
N VAL A 125 3.66 8.68 -2.85
CA VAL A 125 5.01 8.41 -3.36
C VAL A 125 5.32 9.23 -4.61
N LEU A 126 4.42 9.25 -5.60
CA LEU A 126 4.66 9.87 -6.92
C LEU A 126 4.05 11.28 -7.07
N ALA A 127 3.09 11.64 -6.20
CA ALA A 127 2.36 12.90 -6.31
C ALA A 127 2.25 13.64 -4.96
N ASP A 128 3.15 13.36 -4.02
CA ASP A 128 3.29 14.07 -2.74
C ASP A 128 1.97 14.20 -1.95
N SER A 129 1.24 13.11 -1.79
CA SER A 129 -0.06 13.09 -1.10
C SER A 129 -1.10 14.07 -1.67
N SER A 130 -1.06 14.31 -2.97
CA SER A 130 -1.85 15.34 -3.64
C SER A 130 -3.36 15.13 -3.52
N THR A 131 -4.05 16.23 -3.24
CA THR A 131 -5.52 16.36 -3.22
C THR A 131 -6.03 16.99 -4.52
N LEU A 132 -7.35 17.13 -4.68
CA LEU A 132 -7.93 17.87 -5.81
C LEU A 132 -7.47 19.33 -5.86
N GLU A 133 -7.20 19.92 -4.70
CA GLU A 133 -6.86 21.35 -4.55
C GLU A 133 -5.35 21.61 -4.72
N SER A 134 -4.51 20.54 -4.71
CA SER A 134 -3.05 20.69 -4.80
C SER A 134 -2.57 21.28 -6.13
N GLY A 135 -3.38 21.17 -7.20
CA GLY A 135 -3.00 21.66 -8.52
C GLY A 135 -1.77 20.97 -9.14
N MET A 136 -1.48 19.73 -8.70
CA MET A 136 -0.32 18.95 -9.12
C MET A 136 -0.26 18.81 -10.66
N PRO A 137 0.78 19.34 -11.33
CA PRO A 137 0.84 19.35 -12.78
C PRO A 137 1.19 17.96 -13.34
N LEU A 138 0.32 17.40 -14.17
CA LEU A 138 0.58 16.15 -14.88
C LEU A 138 1.60 16.32 -16.00
N ASN A 139 2.37 15.27 -16.30
CA ASN A 139 3.38 15.18 -17.36
C ASN A 139 4.53 16.21 -17.27
N LYS A 140 4.70 16.84 -16.10
CA LYS A 140 5.76 17.82 -15.84
C LYS A 140 6.58 17.50 -14.62
N VAL A 141 5.98 16.82 -13.62
CA VAL A 141 6.66 16.46 -12.38
C VAL A 141 7.61 15.31 -12.63
N PRO A 142 8.92 15.47 -12.40
CA PRO A 142 9.88 14.39 -12.53
C PRO A 142 9.67 13.33 -11.45
N ILE A 143 9.90 12.09 -11.80
CA ILE A 143 9.91 10.95 -10.86
C ILE A 143 11.30 10.35 -10.87
N LEU A 144 11.89 10.21 -9.70
CA LEU A 144 13.29 9.82 -9.53
C LEU A 144 13.43 8.34 -9.17
N GLN A 145 14.43 7.67 -9.73
CA GLN A 145 14.87 6.34 -9.36
C GLN A 145 16.41 6.29 -9.27
N PRO A 146 16.95 6.20 -8.05
CA PRO A 146 16.26 6.08 -6.75
C PRO A 146 15.56 7.37 -6.33
N GLY A 147 14.69 7.29 -5.31
CA GLY A 147 14.09 8.47 -4.68
C GLY A 147 15.12 9.32 -3.93
N VAL A 148 14.76 10.56 -3.57
CA VAL A 148 15.66 11.53 -2.91
C VAL A 148 16.28 10.99 -1.62
N PHE A 149 15.53 10.24 -0.81
CA PHE A 149 16.05 9.62 0.42
C PHE A 149 17.26 8.69 0.17
N ASP A 150 17.35 8.12 -1.02
CA ASP A 150 18.41 7.22 -1.46
C ASP A 150 19.45 7.93 -2.37
N GLY A 151 19.48 9.24 -2.33
CA GLY A 151 20.45 10.08 -3.04
C GLY A 151 20.08 10.41 -4.48
N GLY A 152 18.84 10.13 -4.92
CA GLY A 152 18.36 10.50 -6.26
C GLY A 152 18.37 12.01 -6.52
N GLN A 153 18.80 12.40 -7.70
CA GLN A 153 18.93 13.78 -8.17
C GLN A 153 18.10 14.01 -9.44
N ILE A 154 17.47 15.18 -9.56
CA ILE A 154 16.56 15.48 -10.67
C ILE A 154 17.27 15.36 -12.03
N GLU A 155 18.47 15.90 -12.14
CA GLU A 155 19.23 15.97 -13.39
C GLU A 155 19.71 14.62 -13.90
N GLU A 156 19.99 13.67 -12.98
CA GLU A 156 20.64 12.42 -13.31
C GLU A 156 19.69 11.22 -13.22
N ASP A 157 18.73 11.25 -12.26
CA ASP A 157 17.96 10.10 -11.86
C ASP A 157 16.48 10.14 -12.24
N THR A 158 16.05 11.20 -12.98
CA THR A 158 14.68 11.24 -13.50
C THR A 158 14.45 10.08 -14.46
N ILE A 159 13.53 9.18 -14.08
CA ILE A 159 13.17 7.99 -14.86
C ILE A 159 11.83 8.16 -15.58
N ALA A 160 10.92 8.97 -15.03
CA ALA A 160 9.56 9.13 -15.52
C ALA A 160 9.02 10.53 -15.22
N THR A 161 7.84 10.83 -15.74
CA THR A 161 7.02 11.98 -15.33
C THR A 161 5.69 11.50 -14.76
N LEU A 162 5.13 12.24 -13.78
CA LEU A 162 3.81 11.95 -13.22
C LEU A 162 2.75 11.98 -14.32
N TYR A 163 2.05 10.87 -14.52
CA TYR A 163 1.05 10.71 -15.59
C TYR A 163 -0.38 10.92 -15.09
N ARG A 164 -0.74 10.25 -13.99
CA ARG A 164 -2.09 10.28 -13.39
C ARG A 164 -2.00 9.91 -11.90
N PHE A 165 -2.87 10.45 -11.08
CA PHE A 165 -3.03 10.02 -9.70
C PHE A 165 -4.50 10.05 -9.27
N ILE A 166 -4.84 9.34 -8.21
CA ILE A 166 -6.14 9.44 -7.55
C ILE A 166 -5.96 10.44 -6.41
N PRO A 167 -6.67 11.60 -6.45
CA PRO A 167 -6.56 12.61 -5.39
C PRO A 167 -7.01 12.08 -4.04
N LEU A 168 -6.31 12.44 -2.99
CA LEU A 168 -6.72 12.18 -1.61
C LEU A 168 -7.74 13.22 -1.15
N HIS A 169 -8.70 12.81 -0.33
CA HIS A 169 -9.79 13.64 0.17
C HIS A 169 -9.71 13.75 1.70
N PRO A 170 -9.05 14.79 2.25
CA PRO A 170 -9.11 15.09 3.67
C PRO A 170 -10.54 15.39 4.10
N GLY A 171 -11.02 14.71 5.16
CA GLY A 171 -12.40 14.84 5.64
C GLY A 171 -13.46 14.07 4.83
N GLY A 172 -13.06 13.37 3.76
CA GLY A 172 -13.92 12.50 2.96
C GLY A 172 -13.52 11.03 3.06
N LEU A 173 -14.18 10.19 2.26
CA LEU A 173 -13.83 8.78 2.13
C LEU A 173 -12.87 8.59 0.96
N ASN A 174 -11.82 7.83 1.21
CA ASN A 174 -10.85 7.41 0.22
C ASN A 174 -10.99 5.90 -0.03
N ARG A 175 -10.66 5.47 -1.22
CA ARG A 175 -10.58 4.04 -1.54
C ARG A 175 -9.20 3.64 -2.01
N PHE A 176 -8.46 4.56 -2.63
CA PHE A 176 -7.16 4.29 -3.22
C PHE A 176 -6.17 5.40 -2.89
N ASP A 177 -4.95 5.00 -2.61
CA ASP A 177 -3.77 5.84 -2.64
C ASP A 177 -2.87 5.31 -3.75
N ALA A 178 -3.00 5.88 -4.95
CA ALA A 178 -2.34 5.36 -6.14
C ALA A 178 -2.04 6.43 -7.18
N ALA A 179 -0.95 6.25 -7.89
CA ALA A 179 -0.52 7.07 -9.00
C ALA A 179 0.20 6.26 -10.08
N LEU A 180 0.20 6.80 -11.28
CA LEU A 180 0.91 6.30 -12.46
C LEU A 180 1.92 7.36 -12.93
N ALA A 181 3.11 6.91 -13.32
CA ALA A 181 4.12 7.72 -13.99
C ALA A 181 4.45 7.14 -15.36
N LYS A 182 4.74 8.01 -16.34
CA LYS A 182 5.13 7.61 -17.70
C LYS A 182 6.66 7.60 -17.77
N PRO A 183 7.31 6.46 -18.05
CA PRO A 183 8.75 6.40 -18.28
C PRO A 183 9.19 7.36 -19.38
N LEU A 184 10.32 8.05 -19.19
CA LEU A 184 10.94 8.86 -20.22
C LEU A 184 11.45 7.98 -21.37
N ASN A 185 12.00 6.83 -21.02
CA ASN A 185 12.42 5.79 -21.95
C ASN A 185 11.88 4.43 -21.48
N PRO A 186 11.01 3.75 -22.24
CA PRO A 186 10.49 2.43 -21.87
C PRO A 186 11.59 1.36 -21.61
N ALA A 187 12.78 1.51 -22.21
CA ALA A 187 13.90 0.60 -21.98
C ALA A 187 14.53 0.74 -20.58
N ASP A 188 14.20 1.80 -19.85
CA ASP A 188 14.75 2.02 -18.50
C ASP A 188 13.95 1.32 -17.39
N VAL A 189 12.87 0.63 -17.72
CA VAL A 189 12.04 -0.14 -16.77
C VAL A 189 11.80 -1.56 -17.28
N THR A 190 11.48 -2.47 -16.37
CA THR A 190 11.12 -3.86 -16.70
C THR A 190 9.86 -4.29 -15.96
N SER A 191 9.10 -5.23 -16.55
CA SER A 191 7.88 -5.80 -15.94
C SER A 191 8.15 -6.77 -14.78
N GLU A 192 9.40 -7.10 -14.52
CA GLU A 192 9.76 -7.95 -13.40
C GLU A 192 9.65 -7.20 -12.07
N ILE A 193 9.23 -7.91 -11.03
CA ILE A 193 9.33 -7.47 -9.64
C ILE A 193 10.44 -8.29 -8.99
N LEU A 194 11.39 -7.64 -8.32
CA LEU A 194 12.54 -8.29 -7.68
C LEU A 194 12.09 -9.45 -6.78
N GLU A 195 12.72 -10.61 -6.93
CA GLU A 195 12.46 -11.85 -6.18
C GLU A 195 11.05 -12.45 -6.35
N ILE A 196 10.22 -11.87 -7.22
CA ILE A 196 8.86 -12.34 -7.52
C ILE A 196 8.72 -12.76 -8.98
N GLY A 197 9.30 -11.98 -9.90
CA GLY A 197 9.11 -12.14 -11.35
C GLY A 197 7.94 -11.32 -11.89
N THR A 198 7.41 -11.68 -13.05
CA THR A 198 6.31 -10.98 -13.71
C THR A 198 4.96 -11.33 -13.11
N ILE A 199 4.04 -10.36 -13.13
CA ILE A 199 2.64 -10.58 -12.74
C ILE A 199 1.89 -11.28 -13.89
N SER A 200 1.19 -12.35 -13.54
CA SER A 200 0.46 -13.19 -14.50
C SER A 200 -0.97 -12.71 -14.75
N ALA A 201 -1.63 -12.23 -13.69
CA ALA A 201 -3.03 -11.81 -13.72
C ALA A 201 -3.38 -10.95 -12.50
N VAL A 202 -4.61 -10.48 -12.42
CA VAL A 202 -5.18 -9.83 -11.23
C VAL A 202 -6.13 -10.81 -10.52
N ALA A 203 -5.99 -10.95 -9.21
CA ALA A 203 -6.88 -11.75 -8.37
C ALA A 203 -7.55 -10.90 -7.29
N ASP A 204 -8.74 -11.32 -6.86
CA ASP A 204 -9.43 -10.70 -5.74
C ASP A 204 -8.86 -11.22 -4.41
N PRO A 205 -8.81 -10.38 -3.36
CA PRO A 205 -8.31 -10.79 -2.06
C PRO A 205 -9.30 -11.71 -1.35
N GLU A 206 -8.80 -12.80 -0.79
CA GLU A 206 -9.59 -13.75 0.02
C GLU A 206 -8.97 -13.92 1.41
N LEU A 207 -9.79 -14.08 2.44
CA LEU A 207 -9.31 -14.38 3.80
C LEU A 207 -8.41 -15.61 3.78
N ARG A 208 -7.31 -15.57 4.55
CA ARG A 208 -6.27 -16.60 4.64
C ARG A 208 -5.42 -16.78 3.37
N MET A 209 -5.68 -16.07 2.28
CA MET A 209 -4.82 -16.13 1.09
C MET A 209 -3.38 -15.81 1.48
N GLN A 210 -2.44 -16.66 1.08
CA GLN A 210 -1.01 -16.40 1.23
C GLN A 210 -0.59 -15.34 0.24
N VAL A 211 0.10 -14.32 0.73
CA VAL A 211 0.53 -13.17 -0.07
C VAL A 211 1.96 -12.79 0.26
N ARG A 212 2.63 -12.15 -0.69
CA ARG A 212 3.99 -11.63 -0.56
C ARG A 212 4.11 -10.30 -1.26
N LYS A 213 5.14 -9.55 -0.91
CA LYS A 213 5.52 -8.32 -1.61
C LYS A 213 7.03 -8.18 -1.67
N SER A 214 7.50 -7.40 -2.61
CA SER A 214 8.90 -6.98 -2.71
C SER A 214 8.93 -5.45 -2.65
N GLY A 215 9.54 -4.90 -1.61
CA GLY A 215 9.55 -3.46 -1.36
C GLY A 215 10.95 -2.91 -1.12
N ARG A 216 11.09 -1.60 -1.29
CA ARG A 216 12.36 -0.88 -1.18
C ARG A 216 13.06 -1.12 0.16
N SER A 217 12.32 -1.12 1.27
CA SER A 217 12.90 -1.11 2.62
C SER A 217 13.03 -2.48 3.25
N SER A 218 12.04 -3.36 3.09
CA SER A 218 12.04 -4.67 3.73
C SER A 218 12.26 -5.85 2.76
N GLY A 219 12.45 -5.57 1.46
CA GLY A 219 12.68 -6.61 0.46
C GLY A 219 11.47 -7.53 0.28
N LEU A 220 11.74 -8.81 0.00
CA LEU A 220 10.72 -9.84 -0.08
C LEU A 220 10.21 -10.21 1.31
N THR A 221 8.93 -9.99 1.56
CA THR A 221 8.25 -10.43 2.78
C THR A 221 6.94 -11.13 2.44
N SER A 222 6.51 -12.04 3.30
CA SER A 222 5.33 -12.88 3.10
C SER A 222 4.43 -12.86 4.33
N GLY A 223 3.16 -13.17 4.12
CA GLY A 223 2.14 -13.27 5.16
C GLY A 223 0.83 -13.77 4.56
N ARG A 224 -0.27 -13.52 5.26
CA ARG A 224 -1.60 -13.89 4.79
C ARG A 224 -2.59 -12.74 4.97
N ILE A 225 -3.65 -12.75 4.20
CA ILE A 225 -4.78 -11.84 4.37
C ILE A 225 -5.54 -12.21 5.64
N ILE A 226 -5.75 -11.24 6.51
CA ILE A 226 -6.42 -11.40 7.80
C ILE A 226 -7.76 -10.68 7.87
N LEU A 227 -7.95 -9.58 7.13
CA LEU A 227 -9.23 -8.89 6.99
C LEU A 227 -9.48 -8.48 5.55
N THR A 228 -10.75 -8.50 5.16
CA THR A 228 -11.27 -7.91 3.92
C THR A 228 -12.35 -6.87 4.24
N ASP A 229 -12.73 -6.07 3.25
CA ASP A 229 -13.75 -5.02 3.38
C ASP A 229 -13.53 -4.13 4.62
N ALA A 230 -12.28 -3.73 4.84
CA ALA A 230 -11.90 -2.97 6.02
C ALA A 230 -12.03 -1.46 5.78
N ASP A 231 -12.66 -0.79 6.75
CA ASP A 231 -12.66 0.68 6.85
C ASP A 231 -11.61 1.09 7.88
N LEU A 232 -10.69 1.98 7.52
CA LEU A 232 -9.51 2.32 8.30
C LEU A 232 -9.32 3.82 8.43
N GLU A 233 -8.81 4.27 9.57
CA GLU A 233 -8.16 5.57 9.70
C GLU A 233 -6.66 5.42 9.56
N VAL A 234 -6.08 6.22 8.68
CA VAL A 234 -4.65 6.22 8.38
C VAL A 234 -4.06 7.62 8.61
N ASP A 235 -2.99 7.66 9.37
CA ASP A 235 -2.23 8.88 9.67
C ASP A 235 -1.23 9.17 8.55
N TYR A 236 -1.44 10.27 7.84
CA TYR A 236 -0.52 10.81 6.83
C TYR A 236 0.41 11.90 7.39
N GLY A 237 0.43 12.08 8.72
CA GLY A 237 1.21 13.12 9.37
C GLY A 237 0.50 14.47 9.39
N ALA A 238 0.23 15.06 8.24
CA ALA A 238 -0.48 16.34 8.12
C ALA A 238 -1.99 16.20 8.38
N PHE A 239 -2.57 15.05 8.10
CA PHE A 239 -4.01 14.77 8.24
C PHE A 239 -4.29 13.28 8.45
N LEU A 240 -5.44 13.00 9.07
CA LEU A 240 -6.03 11.66 9.16
C LEU A 240 -6.96 11.44 7.98
N LEU A 241 -6.79 10.33 7.26
CA LEU A 241 -7.64 9.93 6.16
C LEU A 241 -8.43 8.67 6.50
N THR A 242 -9.71 8.64 6.11
CA THR A 242 -10.52 7.43 6.19
C THR A 242 -10.46 6.72 4.85
N PHE A 243 -10.05 5.44 4.86
CA PHE A 243 -10.08 4.55 3.71
C PHE A 243 -11.13 3.48 3.90
N THR A 244 -11.86 3.16 2.84
CA THR A 244 -12.91 2.13 2.83
C THR A 244 -12.57 1.00 1.87
N GLU A 245 -13.14 -0.19 2.12
CA GLU A 245 -12.96 -1.38 1.28
C GLU A 245 -11.48 -1.83 1.16
N GLN A 246 -10.73 -1.70 2.24
CA GLN A 246 -9.33 -2.08 2.29
C GLN A 246 -9.14 -3.54 2.69
N VAL A 247 -7.92 -4.03 2.49
CA VAL A 247 -7.49 -5.38 2.88
C VAL A 247 -6.33 -5.27 3.87
N ILE A 248 -6.36 -6.08 4.90
CA ILE A 248 -5.30 -6.16 5.92
C ILE A 248 -4.61 -7.50 5.83
N SER A 249 -3.30 -7.48 5.90
CA SER A 249 -2.46 -8.68 5.95
C SER A 249 -1.48 -8.66 7.11
N SER A 250 -0.96 -9.85 7.43
CA SER A 250 0.13 -10.05 8.39
C SER A 250 1.53 -9.91 7.76
N ILE A 251 1.64 -9.39 6.53
CA ILE A 251 2.93 -9.08 5.92
C ILE A 251 3.62 -8.00 6.76
N LEU A 252 4.91 -8.17 6.99
CA LEU A 252 5.72 -7.10 7.59
C LEU A 252 6.08 -6.07 6.52
N SER A 253 5.83 -4.80 6.81
CA SER A 253 6.20 -3.66 5.97
C SER A 253 6.82 -2.55 6.82
N ARG A 254 7.62 -1.70 6.16
CA ARG A 254 8.32 -0.57 6.78
C ARG A 254 8.14 0.70 5.93
N GLY A 255 8.46 1.85 6.50
CA GLY A 255 8.53 3.10 5.74
C GLY A 255 9.39 2.93 4.48
N GLY A 256 8.85 3.32 3.32
CA GLY A 256 9.45 3.12 2.00
C GLY A 256 8.98 1.88 1.23
N ASP A 257 8.23 0.95 1.85
CA ASP A 257 7.59 -0.16 1.13
C ASP A 257 6.27 0.24 0.44
N SER A 258 5.75 1.43 0.73
CA SER A 258 4.61 2.02 0.02
C SER A 258 4.78 1.97 -1.49
N GLY A 259 3.74 1.55 -2.21
CA GLY A 259 3.77 1.33 -3.65
C GLY A 259 4.07 -0.11 -4.06
N SER A 260 4.50 -0.98 -3.13
CA SER A 260 4.70 -2.40 -3.44
C SER A 260 3.40 -3.07 -3.88
N VAL A 261 3.47 -3.89 -4.92
CA VAL A 261 2.36 -4.77 -5.31
C VAL A 261 2.31 -5.94 -4.33
N ILE A 262 1.13 -6.20 -3.78
CA ILE A 262 0.84 -7.41 -3.02
C ILE A 262 0.51 -8.51 -4.01
N VAL A 263 1.24 -9.62 -3.92
CA VAL A 263 1.19 -10.73 -4.88
C VAL A 263 0.72 -11.99 -4.18
N GLY A 264 -0.33 -12.58 -4.73
CA GLY A 264 -0.93 -13.84 -4.31
C GLY A 264 -0.31 -15.07 -4.99
N PRO A 265 -0.98 -16.23 -4.91
CA PRO A 265 -0.57 -17.44 -5.61
C PRO A 265 -0.43 -17.21 -7.12
N ASN A 266 0.43 -18.00 -7.76
CA ASN A 266 0.65 -17.96 -9.22
C ASN A 266 1.05 -16.58 -9.77
N ASN A 267 1.71 -15.75 -8.97
CA ASN A 267 2.10 -14.37 -9.32
C ASN A 267 0.92 -13.48 -9.71
N THR A 268 -0.22 -13.62 -9.05
CA THR A 268 -1.36 -12.73 -9.27
C THR A 268 -1.23 -11.44 -8.45
N ALA A 269 -1.51 -10.28 -9.05
CA ALA A 269 -1.60 -9.01 -8.32
C ALA A 269 -2.91 -8.95 -7.53
N VAL A 270 -2.82 -8.81 -6.21
CA VAL A 270 -3.97 -8.78 -5.28
C VAL A 270 -4.24 -7.37 -4.78
N GLY A 271 -3.22 -6.54 -4.61
CA GLY A 271 -3.39 -5.17 -4.13
C GLY A 271 -2.15 -4.30 -4.23
N LEU A 272 -2.30 -3.03 -3.83
CA LEU A 272 -1.24 -2.04 -3.74
C LEU A 272 -1.09 -1.57 -2.29
N LEU A 273 0.08 -1.78 -1.71
CA LEU A 273 0.42 -1.44 -0.33
C LEU A 273 0.56 0.07 -0.18
N PHE A 274 -0.05 0.66 0.86
CA PHE A 274 0.06 2.10 1.13
C PHE A 274 0.23 2.47 2.60
N ALA A 275 -0.14 1.60 3.54
CA ALA A 275 -0.11 1.90 4.96
C ALA A 275 0.18 0.65 5.81
N GLY A 276 0.53 0.87 7.06
CA GLY A 276 0.73 -0.23 8.00
C GLY A 276 1.05 0.26 9.41
N SER A 277 1.27 -0.71 10.27
CA SER A 277 1.78 -0.54 11.64
C SER A 277 2.89 -1.57 11.88
N ASP A 278 3.34 -1.70 13.12
CA ASP A 278 4.36 -2.70 13.49
C ASP A 278 3.86 -4.16 13.34
N VAL A 279 2.55 -4.37 13.22
CA VAL A 279 1.94 -5.72 13.24
C VAL A 279 1.06 -6.03 12.04
N ILE A 280 0.62 -5.03 11.26
CA ILE A 280 -0.22 -5.23 10.09
C ILE A 280 0.21 -4.35 8.91
N THR A 281 -0.15 -4.80 7.72
CA THR A 281 -0.03 -4.03 6.47
C THR A 281 -1.39 -3.88 5.82
N ALA A 282 -1.72 -2.65 5.42
CA ALA A 282 -2.93 -2.29 4.69
C ALA A 282 -2.64 -2.07 3.20
N PHE A 283 -3.53 -2.57 2.35
CA PHE A 283 -3.43 -2.38 0.90
C PHE A 283 -4.82 -2.24 0.26
N CYS A 284 -4.91 -1.49 -0.82
CA CYS A 284 -6.14 -1.42 -1.61
C CYS A 284 -6.21 -2.59 -2.60
N PRO A 285 -7.42 -3.14 -2.87
CA PRO A 285 -7.61 -4.23 -3.85
C PRO A 285 -7.19 -3.82 -5.25
N MET A 286 -6.47 -4.71 -5.97
CA MET A 286 -5.88 -4.39 -7.27
C MET A 286 -6.91 -4.28 -8.38
N ARG A 287 -7.92 -5.16 -8.46
CA ARG A 287 -8.89 -5.15 -9.55
C ARG A 287 -9.63 -3.82 -9.69
N PRO A 288 -10.31 -3.30 -8.64
CA PRO A 288 -11.00 -2.02 -8.75
C PRO A 288 -10.03 -0.83 -8.92
N LEU A 289 -8.78 -0.94 -8.47
CA LEU A 289 -7.75 0.05 -8.73
C LEU A 289 -7.35 0.08 -10.21
N ALA A 290 -7.12 -1.09 -10.82
CA ALA A 290 -6.77 -1.21 -12.23
C ALA A 290 -7.88 -0.67 -13.14
N GLU A 291 -9.14 -0.99 -12.82
CA GLU A 291 -10.31 -0.44 -13.50
C GLU A 291 -10.39 1.10 -13.37
N LYS A 292 -10.17 1.65 -12.16
CA LYS A 292 -10.23 3.09 -11.89
C LYS A 292 -9.16 3.88 -12.63
N LEU A 293 -7.95 3.35 -12.75
CA LEU A 293 -6.82 3.99 -13.43
C LEU A 293 -6.68 3.59 -14.90
N GLY A 294 -7.38 2.55 -15.35
CA GLY A 294 -7.39 2.10 -16.74
C GLY A 294 -6.09 1.42 -17.17
N PHE A 295 -5.55 0.50 -16.33
CA PHE A 295 -4.33 -0.23 -16.65
C PHE A 295 -4.48 -1.75 -16.58
N SER A 296 -3.52 -2.47 -17.18
CA SER A 296 -3.36 -3.93 -17.08
C SER A 296 -1.90 -4.30 -16.84
N PHE A 297 -1.65 -5.54 -16.35
CA PHE A 297 -0.30 -6.09 -16.16
C PHE A 297 0.27 -6.77 -17.42
N SER A 298 -0.48 -6.86 -18.48
CA SER A 298 -0.04 -7.38 -19.78
C SER A 298 -0.31 -6.36 -20.87
N GLN A 299 0.61 -6.26 -21.80
CA GLN A 299 0.37 -5.52 -23.03
C GLN A 299 -0.72 -6.24 -23.83
N ARG A 300 -1.76 -5.53 -24.24
CA ARG A 300 -2.70 -6.06 -25.24
C ARG A 300 -2.06 -6.00 -26.62
N ASP A 301 -2.23 -7.04 -27.39
CA ASP A 301 -2.01 -6.98 -28.83
C ASP A 301 -3.10 -6.07 -29.42
N PHE A 302 -2.72 -4.91 -29.94
CA PHE A 302 -3.58 -3.98 -30.64
C PHE A 302 -3.62 -4.30 -32.13
#